data_db751a79d208ee1fcd3904057f68f459
#
_entry.id   db751a79d208ee1fcd3904057f68f459
#
_cell.length_a   1.000
_cell.length_b   1.000
_cell.length_c   1.000
_cell.angle_alpha   90.00
_cell.angle_beta   90.00
_cell.angle_gamma   90.00
#
_symmetry.space_group_name_H-M   'P 1'
#
loop_
_entity.id
_entity.type
_entity.pdbx_description
1 polymer ?
#
loop_
_entity_poly.entity_id
_entity_poly.type
_entity_poly.pdbx_seq_one_letter_code
_entity_poly.pdbx_strand_id
1 'polypeptide(L)'
;MANDEVHSFLPEPKNIRSMKGVSMTISLVDHCLKNLSDAGLRVTKQRRAMLEVLANAENPLSAEETHTAMPLASCDLVTVYRSLDQFERIGVVQLGVRENGTKVYCLSHGHDHHHHLTCRSCGRTERIDLCMGEELDQVGQSFGFTELSHVMEVFGTCPDCKELG
;
A
#
# COMPACT_ATOMS: atom_id res chain seq x y z
N MET A 1 -27.40 17.72 25.39
CA MET A 1 -26.10 18.15 25.95
C MET A 1 -25.24 16.90 26.08
N ALA A 2 -24.48 16.58 25.06
CA ALA A 2 -23.32 15.66 25.07
C ALA A 2 -22.90 15.41 23.59
N ASN A 3 -21.97 16.17 23.06
CA ASN A 3 -21.30 15.87 21.79
C ASN A 3 -20.16 16.88 21.51
N ASP A 4 -19.21 17.05 22.45
CA ASP A 4 -18.08 17.98 22.20
C ASP A 4 -16.71 17.48 22.68
N GLU A 5 -16.48 16.17 22.86
CA GLU A 5 -15.19 15.68 23.37
C GLU A 5 -14.44 14.67 22.48
N VAL A 6 -14.79 14.49 21.21
CA VAL A 6 -14.08 13.50 20.36
C VAL A 6 -13.08 14.13 19.38
N HIS A 7 -12.92 15.47 19.41
CA HIS A 7 -12.11 16.17 18.40
C HIS A 7 -10.62 16.38 18.73
N SER A 8 -10.11 15.89 19.87
CA SER A 8 -8.73 16.19 20.31
C SER A 8 -7.70 15.07 20.11
N PHE A 9 -8.03 13.98 19.41
CA PHE A 9 -7.12 12.81 19.31
C PHE A 9 -6.68 12.45 17.88
N LEU A 10 -7.01 13.23 16.87
CA LEU A 10 -6.54 12.97 15.52
C LEU A 10 -5.26 13.77 15.28
N PRO A 11 -4.11 13.12 14.97
CA PRO A 11 -2.93 13.84 14.51
C PRO A 11 -3.27 14.55 13.19
N GLU A 12 -2.81 15.80 13.06
CA GLU A 12 -2.97 16.54 11.81
C GLU A 12 -2.43 15.72 10.62
N PRO A 13 -3.16 15.67 9.49
CA PRO A 13 -2.70 14.93 8.33
C PRO A 13 -1.39 15.55 7.82
N LYS A 14 -0.28 14.87 8.05
CA LYS A 14 1.01 15.26 7.48
C LYS A 14 0.91 15.04 5.97
N ASN A 15 0.73 16.13 5.25
CA ASN A 15 0.73 16.14 3.78
C ASN A 15 2.12 15.81 3.25
N ILE A 16 2.40 14.51 3.03
CA ILE A 16 3.68 13.99 2.52
C ILE A 16 3.78 14.12 0.98
N ARG A 17 2.88 14.88 0.37
CA ARG A 17 2.80 15.03 -1.10
C ARG A 17 3.99 15.73 -1.76
N SER A 18 4.94 16.31 -0.99
CA SER A 18 5.88 17.29 -1.57
C SER A 18 7.35 16.89 -1.67
N MET A 19 7.77 15.65 -1.37
CA MET A 19 9.22 15.31 -1.34
C MET A 19 9.61 13.96 -1.97
N LYS A 20 8.95 13.52 -3.04
CA LYS A 20 9.50 12.40 -3.83
C LYS A 20 10.51 12.94 -4.86
N GLY A 21 11.72 13.29 -4.40
CA GLY A 21 12.85 13.51 -5.30
C GLY A 21 13.34 12.18 -5.88
N VAL A 22 13.81 12.16 -7.12
CA VAL A 22 14.37 10.99 -7.84
C VAL A 22 15.37 10.20 -6.98
N SER A 23 16.16 10.88 -6.15
CA SER A 23 17.14 10.26 -5.23
C SER A 23 16.46 9.37 -4.16
N MET A 24 15.31 9.76 -3.65
CA MET A 24 14.60 9.01 -2.60
C MET A 24 13.91 7.76 -3.15
N THR A 25 13.38 7.85 -4.36
CA THR A 25 12.78 6.71 -5.08
C THR A 25 13.82 5.63 -5.39
N ILE A 26 15.01 6.00 -5.85
CA ILE A 26 16.11 5.06 -6.12
C ILE A 26 16.52 4.35 -4.83
N SER A 27 16.69 5.08 -3.73
CA SER A 27 17.04 4.50 -2.43
C SER A 27 15.98 3.50 -1.93
N LEU A 28 14.70 3.78 -2.14
CA LEU A 28 13.60 2.88 -1.75
C LEU A 28 13.58 1.60 -2.58
N VAL A 29 13.73 1.70 -3.90
CA VAL A 29 13.80 0.54 -4.79
C VAL A 29 15.01 -0.34 -4.45
N ASP A 30 16.18 0.25 -4.21
CA ASP A 30 17.38 -0.50 -3.85
C ASP A 30 17.23 -1.20 -2.49
N HIS A 31 16.56 -0.57 -1.52
CA HIS A 31 16.19 -1.22 -0.26
C HIS A 31 15.27 -2.43 -0.49
N CYS A 32 14.22 -2.28 -1.30
CA CYS A 32 13.33 -3.38 -1.66
C CYS A 32 14.08 -4.53 -2.36
N LEU A 33 15.00 -4.22 -3.27
CA LEU A 33 15.81 -5.23 -3.97
C LEU A 33 16.76 -5.96 -3.02
N LYS A 34 17.30 -5.27 -2.02
CA LYS A 34 18.07 -5.89 -0.96
C LYS A 34 17.21 -6.87 -0.16
N ASN A 35 16.02 -6.49 0.26
CA ASN A 35 15.09 -7.36 0.99
C ASN A 35 14.71 -8.59 0.16
N LEU A 36 14.51 -8.45 -1.17
CA LEU A 36 14.33 -9.60 -2.07
C LEU A 36 15.50 -10.57 -2.01
N SER A 37 16.72 -10.04 -2.10
CA SER A 37 17.95 -10.85 -2.08
C SER A 37 18.14 -11.54 -0.72
N ASP A 38 17.90 -10.83 0.39
CA ASP A 38 18.02 -11.35 1.76
C ASP A 38 17.00 -12.48 2.02
N ALA A 39 15.81 -12.40 1.37
CA ALA A 39 14.80 -13.46 1.37
C ALA A 39 15.08 -14.60 0.39
N GLY A 40 16.24 -14.64 -0.27
CA GLY A 40 16.64 -15.67 -1.24
C GLY A 40 15.95 -15.57 -2.60
N LEU A 41 15.25 -14.47 -2.88
CA LEU A 41 14.61 -14.25 -4.16
C LEU A 41 15.58 -13.62 -5.16
N ARG A 42 15.65 -14.22 -6.36
CA ARG A 42 16.52 -13.70 -7.43
C ARG A 42 16.08 -12.30 -7.86
N VAL A 43 17.01 -11.34 -7.82
CA VAL A 43 16.81 -10.00 -8.39
C VAL A 43 16.90 -10.10 -9.91
N THR A 44 15.79 -9.81 -10.60
CA THR A 44 15.69 -9.81 -12.06
C THR A 44 15.33 -8.41 -12.56
N LYS A 45 15.56 -8.16 -13.87
CA LYS A 45 15.17 -6.89 -14.51
C LYS A 45 13.66 -6.63 -14.38
N GLN A 46 12.85 -7.69 -14.52
CA GLN A 46 11.39 -7.58 -14.39
C GLN A 46 10.98 -7.17 -12.97
N ARG A 47 11.55 -7.80 -11.94
CA ARG A 47 11.25 -7.45 -10.54
C ARG A 47 11.67 -6.04 -10.20
N ARG A 48 12.83 -5.59 -10.68
CA ARG A 48 13.25 -4.19 -10.54
C ARG A 48 12.25 -3.25 -11.20
N ALA A 49 11.86 -3.51 -12.45
CA ALA A 49 10.90 -2.68 -13.17
C ALA A 49 9.54 -2.59 -12.45
N MET A 50 9.03 -3.70 -11.86
CA MET A 50 7.81 -3.68 -11.05
C MET A 50 7.96 -2.75 -9.83
N LEU A 51 9.06 -2.86 -9.10
CA LEU A 51 9.31 -2.01 -7.93
C LEU A 51 9.46 -0.54 -8.32
N GLU A 52 10.09 -0.24 -9.46
CA GLU A 52 10.21 1.12 -9.99
C GLU A 52 8.83 1.70 -10.37
N VAL A 53 7.96 0.90 -10.99
CA VAL A 53 6.58 1.30 -11.29
C VAL A 53 5.82 1.61 -10.00
N LEU A 54 5.84 0.72 -9.01
CA LEU A 54 5.16 0.93 -7.74
C LEU A 54 5.73 2.11 -6.95
N ALA A 55 7.05 2.34 -7.01
CA ALA A 55 7.72 3.46 -6.34
C ALA A 55 7.32 4.82 -6.91
N ASN A 56 7.01 4.89 -8.20
CA ASN A 56 6.62 6.12 -8.89
C ASN A 56 5.09 6.32 -8.94
N ALA A 57 4.32 5.33 -8.52
CA ALA A 57 2.86 5.43 -8.50
C ALA A 57 2.38 6.36 -7.39
N GLU A 58 1.42 7.22 -7.71
CA GLU A 58 0.77 8.10 -6.72
C GLU A 58 -0.26 7.35 -5.87
N ASN A 59 -0.85 6.29 -6.43
CA ASN A 59 -1.86 5.46 -5.79
C ASN A 59 -1.47 3.99 -5.89
N PRO A 60 -1.99 3.11 -4.99
CA PRO A 60 -1.80 1.66 -5.12
C PRO A 60 -2.28 1.13 -6.46
N LEU A 61 -1.49 0.26 -7.10
CA LEU A 61 -1.77 -0.29 -8.43
C LEU A 61 -2.21 -1.75 -8.35
N SER A 62 -3.15 -2.16 -9.22
CA SER A 62 -3.44 -3.58 -9.46
C SER A 62 -2.29 -4.27 -10.23
N ALA A 63 -2.35 -5.59 -10.31
CA ALA A 63 -1.37 -6.34 -11.11
C ALA A 63 -1.43 -5.96 -12.59
N GLU A 64 -2.63 -5.75 -13.13
CA GLU A 64 -2.86 -5.32 -14.52
C GLU A 64 -2.33 -3.90 -14.78
N GLU A 65 -2.60 -2.97 -13.86
CA GLU A 65 -2.09 -1.59 -13.94
C GLU A 65 -0.57 -1.58 -13.83
N THR A 66 0.01 -2.37 -12.92
CA THR A 66 1.46 -2.54 -12.80
C THR A 66 2.05 -3.08 -14.10
N HIS A 67 1.45 -4.14 -14.66
CA HIS A 67 1.89 -4.71 -15.94
C HIS A 67 1.83 -3.72 -17.08
N THR A 68 0.75 -2.94 -17.18
CA THR A 68 0.55 -1.93 -18.23
C THR A 68 1.58 -0.79 -18.12
N ALA A 69 1.96 -0.41 -16.90
CA ALA A 69 2.93 0.65 -16.65
C ALA A 69 4.39 0.20 -16.82
N MET A 70 4.64 -1.11 -16.92
CA MET A 70 5.99 -1.64 -17.15
C MET A 70 6.45 -1.39 -18.59
N PRO A 71 7.78 -1.31 -18.85
CA PRO A 71 8.30 -1.29 -20.23
C PRO A 71 7.77 -2.46 -21.05
N LEU A 72 7.41 -2.20 -22.31
CA LEU A 72 6.89 -3.21 -23.24
C LEU A 72 7.77 -4.47 -23.26
N ALA A 73 7.11 -5.65 -23.29
CA ALA A 73 7.75 -6.98 -23.31
C ALA A 73 8.61 -7.32 -22.08
N SER A 74 8.40 -6.67 -20.93
CA SER A 74 9.16 -6.99 -19.72
C SER A 74 8.86 -8.40 -19.19
N CYS A 75 7.57 -8.79 -19.11
CA CYS A 75 7.08 -10.12 -18.74
C CYS A 75 5.57 -10.24 -19.03
N ASP A 76 5.04 -11.44 -18.88
CA ASP A 76 3.58 -11.67 -18.92
C ASP A 76 2.90 -11.31 -17.60
N LEU A 77 1.58 -11.13 -17.63
CA LEU A 77 0.77 -10.78 -16.47
C LEU A 77 0.82 -11.82 -15.35
N VAL A 78 0.94 -13.12 -15.68
CA VAL A 78 1.05 -14.19 -14.68
C VAL A 78 2.34 -14.04 -13.88
N THR A 79 3.43 -13.62 -14.53
CA THR A 79 4.70 -13.33 -13.88
C THR A 79 4.58 -12.13 -12.92
N VAL A 80 3.78 -11.11 -13.29
CA VAL A 80 3.50 -9.96 -12.41
C VAL A 80 2.76 -10.43 -11.16
N TYR A 81 1.65 -11.15 -11.30
CA TYR A 81 0.90 -11.70 -10.17
C TYR A 81 1.78 -12.51 -9.21
N ARG A 82 2.55 -13.47 -9.74
CA ARG A 82 3.45 -14.30 -8.93
C ARG A 82 4.52 -13.50 -8.22
N SER A 83 5.01 -12.43 -8.85
CA SER A 83 6.03 -11.57 -8.24
C SER A 83 5.44 -10.71 -7.13
N LEU A 84 4.25 -10.13 -7.33
CA LEU A 84 3.55 -9.34 -6.32
C LEU A 84 3.18 -10.19 -5.09
N ASP A 85 2.69 -11.43 -5.29
CA ASP A 85 2.43 -12.37 -4.19
C ASP A 85 3.71 -12.69 -3.39
N GLN A 86 4.86 -12.84 -4.07
CA GLN A 86 6.14 -13.06 -3.39
C GLN A 86 6.60 -11.82 -2.64
N PHE A 87 6.42 -10.61 -3.22
CA PHE A 87 6.78 -9.34 -2.60
C PHE A 87 5.94 -9.07 -1.34
N GLU A 88 4.65 -9.41 -1.38
CA GLU A 88 3.75 -9.33 -0.23
C GLU A 88 4.22 -10.24 0.91
N ARG A 89 4.47 -11.53 0.61
CA ARG A 89 4.92 -12.51 1.61
C ARG A 89 6.19 -12.12 2.36
N ILE A 90 7.08 -11.38 1.72
CA ILE A 90 8.33 -10.90 2.34
C ILE A 90 8.24 -9.44 2.81
N GLY A 91 7.05 -8.84 2.80
CA GLY A 91 6.79 -7.49 3.29
C GLY A 91 7.41 -6.35 2.46
N VAL A 92 7.77 -6.59 1.19
CA VAL A 92 8.28 -5.56 0.27
C VAL A 92 7.15 -4.72 -0.31
N VAL A 93 5.98 -5.32 -0.52
CA VAL A 93 4.75 -4.60 -0.86
C VAL A 93 3.68 -4.87 0.17
N GLN A 94 2.76 -3.93 0.29
CA GLN A 94 1.55 -4.05 1.08
C GLN A 94 0.37 -4.24 0.14
N LEU A 95 -0.49 -5.21 0.48
CA LEU A 95 -1.76 -5.47 -0.18
C LEU A 95 -2.84 -4.52 0.34
N GLY A 96 -3.55 -3.90 -0.58
CA GLY A 96 -4.83 -3.22 -0.35
C GLY A 96 -5.93 -3.81 -1.21
N VAL A 97 -7.16 -3.38 -0.99
CA VAL A 97 -8.32 -3.84 -1.76
C VAL A 97 -9.18 -2.62 -2.12
N ARG A 98 -9.51 -2.46 -3.39
CA ARG A 98 -10.48 -1.45 -3.82
C ARG A 98 -11.90 -1.87 -3.47
N GLU A 99 -12.84 -0.93 -3.43
CA GLU A 99 -14.25 -1.18 -3.09
C GLU A 99 -14.91 -2.26 -3.97
N ASN A 100 -14.47 -2.40 -5.21
CA ASN A 100 -14.92 -3.45 -6.14
C ASN A 100 -14.24 -4.82 -5.92
N GLY A 101 -13.43 -4.97 -4.87
CA GLY A 101 -12.70 -6.20 -4.56
C GLY A 101 -11.37 -6.37 -5.31
N THR A 102 -10.97 -5.43 -6.17
CA THR A 102 -9.69 -5.52 -6.89
C THR A 102 -8.52 -5.38 -5.92
N LYS A 103 -7.61 -6.35 -5.92
CA LYS A 103 -6.34 -6.29 -5.18
C LYS A 103 -5.44 -5.20 -5.76
N VAL A 104 -4.86 -4.38 -4.90
CA VAL A 104 -3.89 -3.34 -5.26
C VAL A 104 -2.66 -3.43 -4.36
N TYR A 105 -1.55 -2.92 -4.84
CA TYR A 105 -0.25 -3.04 -4.17
C TYR A 105 0.44 -1.70 -4.13
N CYS A 106 1.11 -1.40 -3.02
CA CYS A 106 2.03 -0.28 -2.87
C CYS A 106 3.32 -0.76 -2.19
N LEU A 107 4.41 -0.01 -2.32
CA LEU A 107 5.65 -0.35 -1.62
C LEU A 107 5.47 -0.18 -0.11
N SER A 108 5.97 -1.15 0.64
CA SER A 108 6.10 -1.05 2.10
C SER A 108 7.29 -0.14 2.45
N HIS A 109 7.11 0.73 3.42
CA HIS A 109 8.14 1.65 3.93
C HIS A 109 8.78 1.13 5.22
N GLY A 110 9.16 -0.15 5.26
CA GLY A 110 9.72 -0.80 6.45
C GLY A 110 8.65 -1.51 7.28
N HIS A 111 8.81 -1.54 8.61
CA HIS A 111 7.91 -2.25 9.52
C HIS A 111 6.55 -1.57 9.75
N ASP A 112 6.38 -0.35 9.26
CA ASP A 112 5.14 0.41 9.42
C ASP A 112 4.17 0.05 8.30
N HIS A 113 3.26 -0.90 8.56
CA HIS A 113 2.11 -1.03 7.68
C HIS A 113 1.16 0.16 7.89
N HIS A 114 0.59 0.63 6.80
CA HIS A 114 -0.32 1.76 6.77
C HIS A 114 -1.60 1.35 6.07
N HIS A 115 -2.62 2.15 6.26
CA HIS A 115 -3.91 1.95 5.61
C HIS A 115 -4.21 3.12 4.67
N HIS A 116 -5.26 2.97 3.88
CA HIS A 116 -5.62 3.98 2.90
C HIS A 116 -7.06 4.46 3.11
N LEU A 117 -7.25 5.77 2.87
CA LEU A 117 -8.54 6.39 2.73
C LEU A 117 -8.73 6.75 1.26
N THR A 118 -9.65 6.08 0.58
CA THR A 118 -9.84 6.20 -0.87
C THR A 118 -11.17 6.88 -1.19
N CYS A 119 -11.13 7.90 -2.04
CA CYS A 119 -12.33 8.55 -2.53
C CYS A 119 -13.06 7.67 -3.56
N ARG A 120 -14.36 7.38 -3.31
CA ARG A 120 -15.20 6.58 -4.22
C ARG A 120 -15.39 7.23 -5.58
N SER A 121 -15.40 8.57 -5.63
CA SER A 121 -15.73 9.32 -6.85
C SER A 121 -14.53 9.50 -7.78
N CYS A 122 -13.36 9.91 -7.24
CA CYS A 122 -12.19 10.25 -8.07
C CYS A 122 -11.01 9.30 -7.89
N GLY A 123 -11.08 8.33 -6.96
CA GLY A 123 -9.99 7.39 -6.69
C GLY A 123 -8.80 7.99 -5.93
N ARG A 124 -8.84 9.26 -5.54
CA ARG A 124 -7.79 9.88 -4.72
C ARG A 124 -7.60 9.07 -3.45
N THR A 125 -6.35 8.69 -3.17
CA THR A 125 -5.98 7.88 -2.01
C THR A 125 -5.06 8.68 -1.10
N GLU A 126 -5.37 8.67 0.20
CA GLU A 126 -4.53 9.25 1.25
C GLU A 126 -4.07 8.12 2.19
N ARG A 127 -2.81 8.18 2.60
CA ARG A 127 -2.27 7.28 3.61
C ARG A 127 -2.77 7.70 4.99
N ILE A 128 -3.17 6.72 5.79
CA ILE A 128 -3.49 6.90 7.20
C ILE A 128 -2.61 5.97 8.04
N ASP A 129 -1.98 6.55 9.07
CA ASP A 129 -1.09 5.83 10.00
C ASP A 129 -1.86 5.35 11.26
N LEU A 130 -3.17 5.14 11.12
CA LEU A 130 -4.03 4.54 12.14
C LEU A 130 -4.10 3.03 11.89
N CYS A 131 -3.69 2.24 12.85
CA CYS A 131 -3.80 0.79 12.81
C CYS A 131 -4.35 0.26 14.13
N MET A 132 -5.29 -0.65 14.05
CA MET A 132 -5.89 -1.36 15.19
C MET A 132 -5.24 -2.76 15.37
N GLY A 133 -3.97 -2.91 14.97
CA GLY A 133 -3.29 -4.21 14.97
C GLY A 133 -3.21 -4.83 16.36
N GLU A 134 -2.82 -4.04 17.37
CA GLU A 134 -2.68 -4.52 18.74
C GLU A 134 -4.02 -4.98 19.34
N GLU A 135 -5.11 -4.24 19.09
CA GLU A 135 -6.44 -4.61 19.53
C GLU A 135 -6.94 -5.88 18.85
N LEU A 136 -6.70 -6.00 17.53
CA LEU A 136 -7.06 -7.19 16.76
C LEU A 136 -6.26 -8.40 17.21
N ASP A 137 -4.97 -8.25 17.54
CA ASP A 137 -4.12 -9.31 18.08
C ASP A 137 -4.63 -9.80 19.43
N GLN A 138 -5.02 -8.90 20.34
CA GLN A 138 -5.60 -9.27 21.64
C GLN A 138 -6.91 -10.03 21.46
N VAL A 139 -7.78 -9.58 20.58
CA VAL A 139 -9.04 -10.27 20.28
C VAL A 139 -8.76 -11.65 19.69
N GLY A 140 -7.89 -11.77 18.69
CA GLY A 140 -7.56 -13.04 18.08
C GLY A 140 -6.95 -14.05 19.06
N GLN A 141 -6.03 -13.59 19.92
CA GLN A 141 -5.44 -14.43 20.97
C GLN A 141 -6.50 -14.97 21.94
N SER A 142 -7.53 -14.18 22.27
CA SER A 142 -8.63 -14.63 23.12
C SER A 142 -9.41 -15.79 22.52
N PHE A 143 -9.36 -15.97 21.19
CA PHE A 143 -9.93 -17.10 20.45
C PHE A 143 -8.90 -18.18 20.08
N GLY A 144 -7.63 -18.05 20.54
CA GLY A 144 -6.57 -19.00 20.26
C GLY A 144 -5.91 -18.86 18.88
N PHE A 145 -6.13 -17.74 18.18
CA PHE A 145 -5.46 -17.45 16.92
C PHE A 145 -4.07 -16.86 17.15
N THR A 146 -3.12 -17.20 16.28
CA THR A 146 -1.75 -16.67 16.24
C THR A 146 -1.41 -16.20 14.83
N GLU A 147 -0.35 -15.40 14.67
CA GLU A 147 0.13 -14.91 13.37
C GLU A 147 -0.96 -14.16 12.58
N LEU A 148 -1.67 -13.27 13.27
CA LEU A 148 -2.77 -12.52 12.68
C LEU A 148 -2.27 -11.51 11.67
N SER A 149 -3.01 -11.35 10.60
CA SER A 149 -2.83 -10.28 9.62
C SER A 149 -4.18 -9.67 9.26
N HIS A 150 -4.19 -8.42 8.86
CA HIS A 150 -5.41 -7.74 8.45
C HIS A 150 -5.17 -6.84 7.24
N VAL A 151 -6.21 -6.61 6.47
CA VAL A 151 -6.28 -5.58 5.43
C VAL A 151 -7.41 -4.63 5.82
N MET A 152 -7.09 -3.34 5.93
CA MET A 152 -8.09 -2.31 6.24
C MET A 152 -8.01 -1.21 5.19
N GLU A 153 -9.12 -0.97 4.52
CA GLU A 153 -9.29 0.12 3.57
C GLU A 153 -10.53 0.91 3.96
N VAL A 154 -10.40 2.23 3.92
CA VAL A 154 -11.51 3.13 4.26
C VAL A 154 -11.94 3.88 3.00
N PHE A 155 -13.24 3.85 2.70
CA PHE A 155 -13.81 4.49 1.51
C PHE A 155 -14.71 5.65 1.91
N GLY A 156 -14.54 6.80 1.23
CA GLY A 156 -15.33 8.00 1.48
C GLY A 156 -15.45 8.87 0.24
N THR A 157 -15.96 10.10 0.42
CA THR A 157 -15.98 11.14 -0.62
C THR A 157 -15.03 12.25 -0.19
N CYS A 158 -14.04 12.59 -1.03
CA CYS A 158 -13.09 13.66 -0.70
C CYS A 158 -13.79 15.04 -0.77
N PRO A 159 -13.22 16.07 -0.12
CA PRO A 159 -13.80 17.41 -0.14
C PRO A 159 -14.09 17.93 -1.53
N ASP A 160 -13.14 17.77 -2.46
CA ASP A 160 -13.29 18.25 -3.85
C ASP A 160 -14.49 17.61 -4.57
N CYS A 161 -14.72 16.31 -4.34
CA CYS A 161 -15.86 15.60 -4.93
C CYS A 161 -17.18 15.88 -4.19
N LYS A 162 -17.13 16.24 -2.92
CA LYS A 162 -18.32 16.61 -2.15
C LYS A 162 -18.89 17.95 -2.60
N GLU A 163 -18.03 18.88 -3.03
CA GLU A 163 -18.45 20.19 -3.55
C GLU A 163 -19.03 20.13 -4.97
N LEU A 164 -18.75 19.06 -5.71
CA LEU A 164 -19.20 18.88 -7.10
C LEU A 164 -20.53 18.11 -7.21
N GLY A 165 -21.08 17.59 -6.16
CA GLY A 165 -22.36 16.83 -6.08
C GLY A 165 -23.41 17.54 -5.26
#